data_b544529b9e3f50adbc823d9ed789e50b
#
_entry.id   b544529b9e3f50adbc823d9ed789e50b
#
_cell.length_a   1.000
_cell.length_b   1.000
_cell.length_c   1.000
_cell.angle_alpha   90.00
_cell.angle_beta   90.00
_cell.angle_gamma   90.00
#
_symmetry.space_group_name_H-M   'P 1'
#
loop_
_entity.id
_entity.type
_entity.pdbx_description
1 polymer ?
#
loop_
_entity_poly.entity_id
_entity_poly.type
_entity_poly.pdbx_seq_one_letter_code
_entity_poly.pdbx_strand_id
1 'polypeptide(L)'
;MRELKVFVLKVIIMAKAIKEPIFPECPIRNVLARICDKWSMLVIFMLEKHQAEPLRFNALRKMIPDISQKMPTSTLRTLEEDGLILRQVYAEVPPRVEYSLTPRAQSLIPIVDNLVDWAADNMAAILKDREKKVN
;
A
#
# COMPACT_ATOMS: atom_id res chain seq x y z
N MET A 1 23.61 -1.71 -21.82
CA MET A 1 24.25 -2.82 -21.08
C MET A 1 23.98 -2.83 -19.57
N ARG A 2 23.88 -1.67 -18.91
CA ARG A 2 23.50 -1.60 -17.50
C ARG A 2 22.09 -2.13 -17.23
N GLU A 3 21.14 -1.81 -18.07
CA GLU A 3 19.73 -2.22 -17.91
C GLU A 3 19.57 -3.74 -18.05
N LEU A 4 20.31 -4.35 -18.96
CA LEU A 4 20.27 -5.80 -19.16
C LEU A 4 20.83 -6.53 -17.92
N LYS A 5 21.93 -6.03 -17.35
CA LYS A 5 22.50 -6.60 -16.12
C LYS A 5 21.54 -6.49 -14.94
N VAL A 6 20.88 -5.36 -14.78
CA VAL A 6 19.89 -5.14 -13.72
C VAL A 6 18.69 -6.06 -13.92
N PHE A 7 18.23 -6.22 -15.16
CA PHE A 7 17.12 -7.12 -15.49
C PHE A 7 17.48 -8.58 -15.18
N VAL A 8 18.64 -9.02 -15.63
CA VAL A 8 19.13 -10.38 -15.36
C VAL A 8 19.28 -10.62 -13.87
N LEU A 9 19.81 -9.64 -13.13
CA LEU A 9 19.95 -9.73 -11.69
C LEU A 9 18.60 -9.85 -11.00
N LYS A 10 17.62 -9.06 -11.41
CA LYS A 10 16.24 -9.15 -10.88
C LYS A 10 15.63 -10.52 -11.13
N VAL A 11 15.81 -11.05 -12.34
CA VAL A 11 15.30 -12.39 -12.69
C VAL A 11 15.97 -13.47 -11.83
N ILE A 12 17.29 -13.36 -11.62
CA ILE A 12 18.04 -14.31 -10.79
C ILE A 12 17.58 -14.23 -9.32
N ILE A 13 17.40 -13.03 -8.79
CA ILE A 13 16.91 -12.82 -7.41
C ILE A 13 15.52 -13.42 -7.25
N MET A 14 14.62 -13.17 -8.20
CA MET A 14 13.28 -13.74 -8.18
C MET A 14 13.30 -15.26 -8.28
N ALA A 15 14.11 -15.81 -9.20
CA ALA A 15 14.24 -17.26 -9.35
C ALA A 15 14.78 -17.91 -8.08
N LYS A 16 15.74 -17.27 -7.42
CA LYS A 16 16.29 -17.73 -6.15
C LYS A 16 15.24 -17.67 -5.03
N ALA A 17 14.51 -16.58 -4.93
CA ALA A 17 13.46 -16.41 -3.93
C ALA A 17 12.35 -17.46 -4.08
N ILE A 18 12.00 -17.83 -5.29
CA ILE A 18 10.98 -18.86 -5.57
C ILE A 18 11.46 -20.24 -5.14
N LYS A 19 12.76 -20.50 -5.21
CA LYS A 19 13.35 -21.81 -4.90
C LYS A 19 13.67 -22.02 -3.42
N GLU A 20 13.71 -20.96 -2.63
CA GLU A 20 14.05 -21.10 -1.20
C GLU A 20 12.84 -21.54 -0.38
N PRO A 21 12.98 -22.62 0.41
CA PRO A 21 11.87 -23.12 1.25
C PRO A 21 11.41 -22.13 2.33
N ILE A 22 12.32 -21.24 2.75
CA ILE A 22 12.05 -20.18 3.74
C ILE A 22 11.24 -19.05 3.10
N PHE A 23 11.20 -19.05 1.78
CA PHE A 23 10.40 -18.11 1.01
C PHE A 23 9.23 -18.88 0.39
N PRO A 24 8.28 -19.36 1.21
CA PRO A 24 7.11 -20.01 0.65
C PRO A 24 6.35 -19.09 -0.28
N GLU A 25 6.82 -17.83 -0.39
CA GLU A 25 6.15 -16.77 -1.10
C GLU A 25 7.15 -15.99 -1.96
N CYS A 26 6.81 -15.85 -3.23
CA CYS A 26 7.49 -14.95 -4.15
C CYS A 26 7.48 -13.51 -3.57
N PRO A 27 8.56 -12.71 -3.70
CA PRO A 27 8.58 -11.34 -3.20
C PRO A 27 7.41 -10.50 -3.71
N ILE A 28 7.03 -10.65 -4.97
CA ILE A 28 5.88 -9.96 -5.56
C ILE A 28 4.60 -10.36 -4.84
N ARG A 29 4.38 -11.66 -4.65
CA ARG A 29 3.18 -12.19 -3.99
C ARG A 29 3.08 -11.70 -2.55
N ASN A 30 4.19 -11.70 -1.83
CA ASN A 30 4.26 -11.25 -0.45
C ASN A 30 3.99 -9.75 -0.33
N VAL A 31 4.62 -8.93 -1.18
CA VAL A 31 4.40 -7.49 -1.21
C VAL A 31 2.95 -7.16 -1.58
N LEU A 32 2.41 -7.83 -2.60
CA LEU A 32 1.01 -7.61 -3.01
C LEU A 32 0.03 -7.95 -1.89
N ALA A 33 0.28 -9.03 -1.16
CA ALA A 33 -0.56 -9.41 -0.03
C ALA A 33 -0.56 -8.36 1.10
N ARG A 34 0.55 -7.64 1.25
CA ARG A 34 0.71 -6.64 2.31
C ARG A 34 0.19 -5.26 1.95
N ILE A 35 0.33 -4.84 0.69
CA ILE A 35 0.01 -3.47 0.28
C ILE A 35 -1.21 -3.36 -0.61
N CYS A 36 -1.63 -4.45 -1.27
CA CYS A 36 -2.76 -4.42 -2.20
C CYS A 36 -4.08 -4.88 -1.58
N ASP A 37 -4.18 -4.85 -0.27
CA ASP A 37 -5.48 -5.00 0.35
C ASP A 37 -6.32 -3.72 0.18
N LYS A 38 -7.59 -3.85 0.49
CA LYS A 38 -8.56 -2.80 0.27
C LYS A 38 -8.22 -1.47 0.95
N TRP A 39 -7.55 -1.51 2.10
CA TRP A 39 -7.33 -0.33 2.93
C TRP A 39 -5.91 0.20 2.94
N SER A 40 -4.92 -0.69 2.83
CA SER A 40 -3.51 -0.31 2.97
C SER A 40 -3.08 0.74 1.95
N MET A 41 -3.41 0.55 0.67
CA MET A 41 -3.07 1.53 -0.37
C MET A 41 -3.80 2.84 -0.19
N LEU A 42 -5.06 2.81 0.24
CA LEU A 42 -5.82 4.02 0.51
C LEU A 42 -5.22 4.83 1.66
N VAL A 43 -4.79 4.15 2.72
CA VAL A 43 -4.12 4.81 3.85
C VAL A 43 -2.83 5.47 3.40
N ILE A 44 -2.00 4.75 2.65
CA ILE A 44 -0.73 5.30 2.12
C ILE A 44 -1.01 6.51 1.23
N PHE A 45 -1.99 6.41 0.35
CA PHE A 45 -2.37 7.49 -0.56
C PHE A 45 -2.86 8.73 0.20
N MET A 46 -3.68 8.55 1.23
CA MET A 46 -4.18 9.67 2.03
C MET A 46 -3.06 10.33 2.84
N LEU A 47 -2.16 9.55 3.40
CA LEU A 47 -1.01 10.10 4.13
C LEU A 47 -0.06 10.85 3.18
N GLU A 48 0.10 10.38 1.96
CA GLU A 48 0.91 11.07 0.96
C GLU A 48 0.33 12.44 0.62
N LYS A 49 -0.96 12.53 0.43
CA LYS A 49 -1.62 13.81 0.11
C LYS A 49 -1.55 14.83 1.25
N HIS A 50 -1.32 14.38 2.46
CA HIS A 50 -1.26 15.22 3.65
C HIS A 50 0.13 15.21 4.29
N GLN A 51 1.18 15.19 3.46
CA GLN A 51 2.57 15.14 3.93
C GLN A 51 2.96 16.29 4.84
N ALA A 52 2.30 17.44 4.69
CA ALA A 52 2.62 18.65 5.48
C ALA A 52 2.28 18.47 6.96
N GLU A 53 1.29 17.63 7.27
CA GLU A 53 0.85 17.39 8.64
C GLU A 53 0.52 15.91 8.86
N PRO A 54 1.07 15.30 9.93
CA PRO A 54 0.67 13.94 10.29
C PRO A 54 -0.82 13.85 10.56
N LEU A 55 -1.43 12.74 10.19
CA LEU A 55 -2.88 12.55 10.36
C LEU A 55 -3.19 11.71 11.59
N ARG A 56 -4.21 12.14 12.33
CA ARG A 56 -4.78 11.36 13.42
C ARG A 56 -5.68 10.26 12.86
N PHE A 57 -5.84 9.21 13.62
CA PHE A 57 -6.71 8.08 13.25
C PHE A 57 -8.12 8.53 12.83
N ASN A 58 -8.74 9.41 13.60
CA ASN A 58 -10.08 9.91 13.29
C ASN A 58 -10.12 10.71 11.98
N ALA A 59 -9.06 11.47 11.68
CA ALA A 59 -8.96 12.20 10.43
C ALA A 59 -8.87 11.24 9.24
N LEU A 60 -8.05 10.20 9.34
CA LEU A 60 -7.97 9.15 8.32
C LEU A 60 -9.32 8.47 8.10
N ARG A 61 -10.01 8.16 9.19
CA ARG A 61 -11.32 7.51 9.16
C ARG A 61 -12.37 8.34 8.43
N LYS A 62 -12.33 9.66 8.61
CA LYS A 62 -13.26 10.58 7.94
C LYS A 62 -12.97 10.74 6.45
N MET A 63 -11.70 10.61 6.06
CA MET A 63 -11.28 10.77 4.66
C MET A 63 -11.61 9.57 3.79
N ILE A 64 -11.82 8.41 4.38
CA ILE A 64 -12.14 7.18 3.66
C ILE A 64 -13.55 6.77 4.05
N PRO A 65 -14.57 7.16 3.25
CA PRO A 65 -15.98 7.01 3.64
C PRO A 65 -16.45 5.58 3.87
N ASP A 66 -15.84 4.62 3.15
CA ASP A 66 -16.21 3.21 3.22
C ASP A 66 -15.54 2.46 4.35
N ILE A 67 -14.72 3.14 5.14
CA ILE A 67 -14.19 2.54 6.34
C ILE A 67 -15.31 2.39 7.34
N SER A 68 -15.84 1.17 7.44
CA SER A 68 -16.66 0.78 8.58
C SER A 68 -15.87 1.02 9.87
N GLN A 69 -16.56 1.15 10.99
CA GLN A 69 -15.96 1.36 12.31
C GLN A 69 -14.85 0.37 12.68
N LYS A 70 -14.72 -0.69 11.88
CA LYS A 70 -13.66 -1.67 11.95
C LYS A 70 -12.60 -1.44 10.89
N MET A 71 -12.29 -0.17 10.55
CA MET A 71 -11.00 -0.02 9.89
C MET A 71 -10.02 -0.75 10.75
N PRO A 72 -9.41 -1.75 10.18
CA PRO A 72 -8.62 -2.61 11.01
C PRO A 72 -7.51 -1.77 11.62
N THR A 73 -7.59 -1.56 12.90
CA THR A 73 -6.41 -1.29 13.71
C THR A 73 -5.29 -2.22 13.25
N SER A 74 -5.67 -3.41 12.77
CA SER A 74 -4.77 -4.37 12.14
C SER A 74 -4.10 -3.85 10.86
N THR A 75 -4.78 -3.10 9.99
CA THR A 75 -4.16 -2.52 8.80
C THR A 75 -3.06 -1.52 9.17
N LEU A 76 -3.34 -0.61 10.09
CA LEU A 76 -2.35 0.36 10.57
C LEU A 76 -1.18 -0.33 11.27
N ARG A 77 -1.45 -1.34 12.07
CA ARG A 77 -0.42 -2.12 12.73
C ARG A 77 0.48 -2.82 11.73
N THR A 78 -0.10 -3.46 10.73
CA THR A 78 0.68 -4.15 9.68
C THR A 78 1.55 -3.17 8.90
N LEU A 79 1.02 -2.00 8.53
CA LEU A 79 1.79 -0.97 7.83
C LEU A 79 2.94 -0.43 8.70
N GLU A 80 2.72 -0.28 9.98
CA GLU A 80 3.75 0.14 10.93
C GLU A 80 4.84 -0.95 11.07
N GLU A 81 4.45 -2.20 11.26
CA GLU A 81 5.37 -3.34 11.36
C GLU A 81 6.20 -3.53 10.10
N ASP A 82 5.63 -3.27 8.93
CA ASP A 82 6.34 -3.34 7.65
C ASP A 82 7.20 -2.10 7.38
N GLY A 83 7.18 -1.12 8.28
CA GLY A 83 8.00 0.08 8.15
C GLY A 83 7.51 1.04 7.07
N LEU A 84 6.22 1.03 6.76
CA LEU A 84 5.60 1.91 5.77
C LEU A 84 4.99 3.16 6.39
N ILE A 85 4.50 3.07 7.61
CA ILE A 85 4.02 4.22 8.37
C ILE A 85 4.72 4.33 9.71
N LEU A 86 4.81 5.55 10.20
CA LEU A 86 5.30 5.89 11.52
C LEU A 86 4.09 6.24 12.38
N ARG A 87 4.01 5.62 13.55
CA ARG A 87 3.01 5.92 14.56
C ARG A 87 3.69 6.68 15.69
N GLN A 88 3.20 7.86 16.00
CA GLN A 88 3.73 8.67 17.09
C GLN A 88 2.62 8.93 18.11
N VAL A 89 2.90 8.58 19.35
CA VAL A 89 1.99 8.78 20.47
C VAL A 89 2.46 9.99 21.29
N TYR A 90 1.54 10.91 21.54
CA TYR A 90 1.78 12.05 22.42
C TYR A 90 1.07 11.84 23.73
N ALA A 91 1.80 12.02 24.83
CA ALA A 91 1.25 11.87 26.19
C ALA A 91 0.38 13.07 26.56
N GLU A 92 -0.80 13.08 26.01
CA GLU A 92 -1.85 14.07 26.31
C GLU A 92 -3.06 13.36 26.91
N VAL A 93 -4.03 14.13 27.38
CA VAL A 93 -5.32 13.60 27.88
C VAL A 93 -6.45 14.26 27.10
N PRO A 94 -7.15 13.52 26.22
CA PRO A 94 -6.89 12.15 25.79
C PRO A 94 -5.61 12.01 24.96
N PRO A 95 -4.98 10.81 24.92
CA PRO A 95 -3.76 10.61 24.17
C PRO A 95 -3.97 10.87 22.69
N ARG A 96 -2.99 11.55 22.07
CA ARG A 96 -2.99 11.86 20.65
C ARG A 96 -2.08 10.87 19.91
N VAL A 97 -2.60 10.25 18.88
CA VAL A 97 -1.85 9.36 18.01
C VAL A 97 -1.85 9.93 16.59
N GLU A 98 -0.68 10.11 16.02
CA GLU A 98 -0.51 10.62 14.68
C GLU A 98 0.23 9.62 13.79
N TYR A 99 -0.12 9.60 12.50
CA TYR A 99 0.45 8.71 11.50
C TYR A 99 1.07 9.53 10.38
N SER A 100 2.24 9.08 9.91
CA SER A 100 2.94 9.68 8.78
C SER A 100 3.64 8.60 7.96
N LEU A 101 4.01 8.94 6.72
CA LEU A 101 4.74 8.01 5.85
C LEU A 101 6.21 7.96 6.21
N THR A 102 6.80 6.77 6.10
CA THR A 102 8.24 6.58 6.17
C THR A 102 8.88 6.83 4.81
N PRO A 103 10.22 7.02 4.73
CA PRO A 103 10.91 7.07 3.44
C PRO A 103 10.69 5.83 2.58
N ARG A 104 10.55 4.66 3.19
CA ARG A 104 10.23 3.42 2.46
C ARG A 104 8.89 3.55 1.74
N ALA A 105 7.86 4.04 2.41
CA ALA A 105 6.56 4.26 1.80
C ALA A 105 6.62 5.32 0.71
N GLN A 106 7.39 6.38 0.91
CA GLN A 106 7.58 7.42 -0.10
C GLN A 106 8.18 6.87 -1.39
N SER A 107 9.07 5.89 -1.30
CA SER A 107 9.62 5.23 -2.50
C SER A 107 8.58 4.43 -3.27
N LEU A 108 7.51 4.02 -2.62
CA LEU A 108 6.40 3.29 -3.23
C LEU A 108 5.40 4.22 -3.95
N ILE A 109 5.32 5.48 -3.57
CA ILE A 109 4.31 6.42 -4.07
C ILE A 109 4.28 6.54 -5.60
N PRO A 110 5.40 6.70 -6.32
CA PRO A 110 5.35 6.78 -7.78
C PRO A 110 4.72 5.53 -8.42
N ILE A 111 4.93 4.38 -7.83
CA ILE A 111 4.37 3.11 -8.30
C ILE A 111 2.86 3.08 -8.07
N VAL A 112 2.42 3.53 -6.89
CA VAL A 112 0.99 3.62 -6.54
C VAL A 112 0.29 4.63 -7.44
N ASP A 113 0.88 5.80 -7.68
CA ASP A 113 0.32 6.81 -8.57
C ASP A 113 0.12 6.27 -9.99
N ASN A 114 1.11 5.56 -10.52
CA ASN A 114 0.99 4.91 -11.82
C ASN A 114 -0.14 3.88 -11.85
N LEU A 115 -0.30 3.12 -10.77
CA LEU A 115 -1.39 2.14 -10.68
C LEU A 115 -2.75 2.83 -10.61
N VAL A 116 -2.86 3.92 -9.88
CA VAL A 116 -4.11 4.72 -9.78
C VAL A 116 -4.48 5.28 -11.15
N ASP A 117 -3.51 5.85 -11.87
CA ASP A 117 -3.72 6.38 -13.22
C ASP A 117 -4.18 5.27 -14.18
N TRP A 118 -3.53 4.13 -14.14
CA TRP A 118 -3.93 2.98 -14.94
C TRP A 118 -5.36 2.54 -14.64
N ALA A 119 -5.70 2.47 -13.36
CA ALA A 119 -7.04 2.09 -12.92
C ALA A 119 -8.09 3.09 -13.41
N ALA A 120 -7.81 4.38 -13.31
CA ALA A 120 -8.70 5.43 -13.78
C ALA A 120 -8.96 5.31 -15.29
N ASP A 121 -7.90 5.01 -16.06
CA ASP A 121 -8.01 4.90 -17.53
C ASP A 121 -8.73 3.62 -17.97
N ASN A 122 -8.68 2.56 -17.19
CA ASN A 122 -9.14 1.24 -17.61
C ASN A 122 -10.41 0.74 -16.92
N MET A 123 -10.81 1.37 -15.82
CA MET A 123 -11.92 0.84 -15.00
C MET A 123 -13.24 0.78 -15.75
N ALA A 124 -13.55 1.80 -16.52
CA ALA A 124 -14.80 1.84 -17.30
C ALA A 124 -14.85 0.71 -18.34
N ALA A 125 -13.74 0.45 -19.02
CA ALA A 125 -13.63 -0.62 -20.01
C ALA A 125 -13.74 -2.00 -19.35
N ILE A 126 -13.14 -2.18 -18.18
CA ILE A 126 -13.20 -3.43 -17.42
C ILE A 126 -14.66 -3.73 -17.02
N LEU A 127 -15.36 -2.75 -16.48
CA LEU A 127 -16.75 -2.92 -16.07
C LEU A 127 -17.66 -3.22 -17.27
N LYS A 128 -17.43 -2.57 -18.40
CA LYS A 128 -18.16 -2.81 -19.61
C LYS A 128 -17.96 -4.24 -20.14
N ASP A 129 -16.75 -4.74 -20.09
CA ASP A 129 -16.43 -6.11 -20.50
C ASP A 129 -17.08 -7.14 -19.58
N ARG A 130 -17.15 -6.86 -18.29
CA ARG A 130 -17.84 -7.72 -17.33
C ARG A 130 -19.34 -7.80 -17.59
N GLU A 131 -19.97 -6.70 -17.93
CA GLU A 131 -21.40 -6.69 -18.29
C GLU A 131 -21.70 -7.57 -19.49
N LYS A 132 -20.84 -7.58 -20.51
CA LYS A 132 -21.00 -8.43 -21.70
C LYS A 132 -20.99 -9.92 -21.38
N LYS A 133 -20.33 -10.35 -20.32
CA LYS A 133 -20.27 -11.78 -19.94
C LYS A 133 -21.49 -12.25 -19.17
N VAL A 134 -22.27 -11.35 -18.61
CA VAL A 134 -23.49 -11.68 -17.85
C VAL A 134 -24.69 -11.84 -18.80
N ASN A 135 -24.59 -11.31 -20.00
CA ASN A 135 -25.57 -11.44 -21.05
C ASN A 135 -25.15 -12.51 -22.04
#